data_fb7a0a30b16b990d01fa3ef2497274ee
#
_entry.id   fb7a0a30b16b990d01fa3ef2497274ee
#
_cell.length_a   1.000
_cell.length_b   1.000
_cell.length_c   1.000
_cell.angle_alpha   90.00
_cell.angle_beta   90.00
_cell.angle_gamma   90.00
#
_symmetry.space_group_name_H-M   'P 1'
#
loop_
_entity.id
_entity.type
_entity.pdbx_description
1 polymer ?
#
loop_
_entity_poly.entity_id
_entity_poly.type
_entity_poly.pdbx_seq_one_letter_code
_entity_poly.pdbx_strand_id
1 'polypeptide(L)'
;MAYELPKLPYAYDALEPHIDARTMEIHYTKHHQAYVTNLNNALKDQTELAKKSVEDLIRDLNAVPENIRTAVRNNGGGHANHSFFWKIMGKGKGGEPKGKLADDIKSTFGSFDQFKEKFSAAGVGRFGSGWAWLIKKGGKLEIISTPNQDSPLMDGNAPVLGVDVWEHAYYLNYQ
;
A
#
# COMPACT_ATOMS: atom_id res chain seq x y z
N MET A 1 14.03 9.51 15.39
CA MET A 1 13.52 8.21 15.88
C MET A 1 13.59 7.22 14.72
N ALA A 2 13.85 5.94 14.95
CA ALA A 2 13.80 4.94 13.90
C ALA A 2 12.33 4.55 13.62
N TYR A 3 12.00 4.23 12.39
CA TYR A 3 10.72 3.63 12.04
C TYR A 3 10.64 2.21 12.60
N GLU A 4 9.45 1.79 12.98
CA GLU A 4 9.19 0.47 13.53
C GLU A 4 8.15 -0.26 12.69
N LEU A 5 8.22 -1.60 12.68
CA LEU A 5 7.19 -2.43 12.06
C LEU A 5 5.88 -2.26 12.85
N PRO A 6 4.81 -1.70 12.28
CA PRO A 6 3.57 -1.47 13.00
C PRO A 6 2.93 -2.82 13.37
N LYS A 7 2.38 -2.93 14.57
CA LYS A 7 1.71 -4.14 15.02
C LYS A 7 0.55 -4.50 14.09
N LEU A 8 0.50 -5.77 13.67
CA LEU A 8 -0.59 -6.28 12.87
C LEU A 8 -1.89 -6.26 13.69
N PRO A 9 -3.02 -5.75 13.16
CA PRO A 9 -4.27 -5.63 13.93
C PRO A 9 -5.05 -6.94 14.08
N TYR A 10 -4.56 -8.05 13.51
CA TYR A 10 -5.19 -9.37 13.54
C TYR A 10 -4.12 -10.48 13.48
N ALA A 11 -4.51 -11.73 13.78
CA ALA A 11 -3.65 -12.90 13.67
C ALA A 11 -3.36 -13.26 12.20
N TYR A 12 -2.28 -13.99 11.93
CA TYR A 12 -1.87 -14.33 10.56
C TYR A 12 -2.93 -15.13 9.79
N ASP A 13 -3.71 -15.97 10.48
CA ASP A 13 -4.77 -16.81 9.91
C ASP A 13 -6.13 -16.09 9.76
N ALA A 14 -6.21 -14.84 10.19
CA ALA A 14 -7.49 -14.13 10.23
C ALA A 14 -8.12 -13.88 8.84
N LEU A 15 -7.33 -13.91 7.77
CA LEU A 15 -7.78 -13.66 6.40
C LEU A 15 -8.02 -14.95 5.60
N GLU A 16 -7.86 -16.12 6.21
CA GLU A 16 -8.19 -17.38 5.56
C GLU A 16 -9.69 -17.49 5.27
N PRO A 17 -10.06 -18.18 4.18
CA PRO A 17 -9.22 -18.92 3.23
C PRO A 17 -8.63 -18.07 2.09
N HIS A 18 -8.80 -16.74 2.09
CA HIS A 18 -8.42 -15.87 0.96
C HIS A 18 -6.92 -15.59 0.92
N ILE A 19 -6.31 -15.34 2.08
CA ILE A 19 -4.86 -15.17 2.25
C ILE A 19 -4.45 -16.12 3.39
N ASP A 20 -3.55 -17.06 3.08
CA ASP A 20 -3.11 -18.06 4.05
C ASP A 20 -2.16 -17.46 5.10
N ALA A 21 -2.12 -18.09 6.29
CA ALA A 21 -1.31 -17.64 7.42
C ALA A 21 0.18 -17.54 7.09
N ARG A 22 0.70 -18.45 6.24
CA ARG A 22 2.11 -18.45 5.85
C ARG A 22 2.46 -17.27 4.96
N THR A 23 1.60 -16.94 4.00
CA THR A 23 1.74 -15.73 3.18
C THR A 23 1.75 -14.48 4.07
N MET A 24 0.79 -14.37 5.00
CA MET A 24 0.72 -13.24 5.93
C MET A 24 1.98 -13.10 6.79
N GLU A 25 2.46 -14.20 7.37
CA GLU A 25 3.67 -14.21 8.20
C GLU A 25 4.89 -13.70 7.41
N ILE A 26 5.13 -14.25 6.22
CA ILE A 26 6.28 -13.89 5.37
C ILE A 26 6.14 -12.44 4.89
N HIS A 27 4.99 -12.06 4.39
CA HIS A 27 4.72 -10.74 3.85
C HIS A 27 4.95 -9.65 4.91
N TYR A 28 4.51 -9.90 6.15
CA TYR A 28 4.70 -8.98 7.26
C TYR A 28 6.11 -9.03 7.85
N THR A 29 6.61 -10.23 8.24
CA THR A 29 7.86 -10.34 9.01
C THR A 29 9.12 -10.28 8.16
N LYS A 30 9.04 -10.55 6.85
CA LYS A 30 10.18 -10.51 5.93
C LYS A 30 10.11 -9.28 5.02
N HIS A 31 9.07 -9.15 4.22
CA HIS A 31 9.01 -8.06 3.22
C HIS A 31 8.79 -6.70 3.88
N HIS A 32 7.74 -6.52 4.70
CA HIS A 32 7.52 -5.23 5.37
C HIS A 32 8.66 -4.88 6.33
N GLN A 33 9.15 -5.85 7.11
CA GLN A 33 10.29 -5.60 8.02
C GLN A 33 11.55 -5.19 7.24
N ALA A 34 11.80 -5.75 6.07
CA ALA A 34 12.95 -5.35 5.24
C ALA A 34 12.84 -3.88 4.79
N TYR A 35 11.65 -3.43 4.38
CA TYR A 35 11.43 -2.01 4.04
C TYR A 35 11.73 -1.09 5.23
N VAL A 36 11.24 -1.44 6.42
CA VAL A 36 11.52 -0.66 7.65
C VAL A 36 13.03 -0.60 7.94
N THR A 37 13.70 -1.74 7.90
CA THR A 37 15.14 -1.84 8.17
C THR A 37 15.95 -1.02 7.16
N ASN A 38 15.66 -1.17 5.87
CA ASN A 38 16.39 -0.49 4.81
C ASN A 38 16.11 1.02 4.82
N LEU A 39 14.90 1.47 5.15
CA LEU A 39 14.58 2.88 5.31
C LEU A 39 15.39 3.50 6.45
N ASN A 40 15.43 2.83 7.60
CA ASN A 40 16.23 3.29 8.75
C ASN A 40 17.72 3.37 8.40
N ASN A 41 18.25 2.39 7.68
CA ASN A 41 19.64 2.39 7.21
C ASN A 41 19.92 3.56 6.25
N ALA A 42 19.00 3.87 5.33
CA ALA A 42 19.14 5.00 4.42
C ALA A 42 19.14 6.35 5.15
N LEU A 43 18.42 6.43 6.26
CA LEU A 43 18.24 7.67 7.03
C LEU A 43 19.16 7.79 8.26
N LYS A 44 20.10 6.87 8.48
CA LYS A 44 20.94 6.83 9.69
C LYS A 44 21.63 8.15 10.01
N ASP A 45 22.08 8.88 8.97
CA ASP A 45 22.79 10.14 9.07
C ASP A 45 21.88 11.36 8.76
N GLN A 46 20.55 11.16 8.67
CA GLN A 46 19.54 12.14 8.26
C GLN A 46 18.56 12.42 9.40
N THR A 47 19.05 12.97 10.51
CA THR A 47 18.30 13.12 11.77
C THR A 47 16.97 13.86 11.60
N GLU A 48 16.92 14.92 10.79
CA GLU A 48 15.70 15.71 10.59
C GLU A 48 14.68 14.97 9.69
N LEU A 49 15.12 14.26 8.66
CA LEU A 49 14.25 13.44 7.82
C LEU A 49 13.67 12.25 8.61
N ALA A 50 14.48 11.64 9.48
CA ALA A 50 14.06 10.51 10.31
C ALA A 50 13.05 10.88 11.41
N LYS A 51 12.76 12.17 11.63
CA LYS A 51 11.70 12.64 12.55
C LYS A 51 10.33 12.76 11.87
N LYS A 52 10.29 12.80 10.54
CA LYS A 52 9.02 12.90 9.78
C LYS A 52 8.26 11.59 9.89
N SER A 53 6.92 11.66 9.70
CA SER A 53 6.15 10.45 9.39
C SER A 53 6.62 9.87 8.06
N VAL A 54 6.46 8.57 7.85
CA VAL A 54 6.84 7.96 6.56
C VAL A 54 6.02 8.55 5.41
N GLU A 55 4.76 8.86 5.66
CA GLU A 55 3.85 9.49 4.71
C GLU A 55 4.35 10.88 4.30
N ASP A 56 4.77 11.72 5.25
CA ASP A 56 5.29 13.05 4.96
C ASP A 56 6.67 13.00 4.29
N LEU A 57 7.48 12.02 4.66
CA LEU A 57 8.78 11.80 4.04
C LEU A 57 8.65 11.49 2.54
N ILE A 58 7.73 10.58 2.16
CA ILE A 58 7.57 10.18 0.75
C ILE A 58 6.76 11.18 -0.08
N ARG A 59 5.96 12.07 0.55
CA ARG A 59 5.28 13.16 -0.17
C ARG A 59 6.23 14.19 -0.74
N ASP A 60 7.39 14.36 -0.14
CA ASP A 60 8.37 15.35 -0.57
C ASP A 60 9.75 14.72 -0.81
N LEU A 61 9.80 13.81 -1.79
CA LEU A 61 11.04 13.16 -2.18
C LEU A 61 12.10 14.14 -2.73
N ASN A 62 11.69 15.32 -3.19
CA ASN A 62 12.62 16.33 -3.65
C ASN A 62 13.44 16.94 -2.51
N ALA A 63 12.90 16.98 -1.28
CA ALA A 63 13.64 17.38 -0.09
C ALA A 63 14.62 16.31 0.41
N VAL A 64 14.57 15.09 -0.12
CA VAL A 64 15.50 14.01 0.25
C VAL A 64 16.78 14.13 -0.58
N PRO A 65 17.99 14.07 0.03
CA PRO A 65 19.26 14.09 -0.69
C PRO A 65 19.31 13.06 -1.81
N GLU A 66 19.86 13.45 -2.96
CA GLU A 66 19.83 12.65 -4.20
C GLU A 66 20.45 11.26 -4.03
N ASN A 67 21.55 11.17 -3.29
CA ASN A 67 22.27 9.92 -3.04
C ASN A 67 21.50 8.87 -2.26
N ILE A 68 20.45 9.25 -1.51
CA ILE A 68 19.57 8.31 -0.76
C ILE A 68 18.12 8.32 -1.26
N ARG A 69 17.75 9.24 -2.17
CA ARG A 69 16.36 9.45 -2.61
C ARG A 69 15.71 8.18 -3.14
N THR A 70 16.41 7.41 -3.96
CA THR A 70 15.89 6.15 -4.49
C THR A 70 15.64 5.12 -3.39
N ALA A 71 16.55 5.01 -2.41
CA ALA A 71 16.36 4.12 -1.27
C ALA A 71 15.15 4.54 -0.40
N VAL A 72 14.98 5.84 -0.17
CA VAL A 72 13.83 6.37 0.57
C VAL A 72 12.53 6.18 -0.21
N ARG A 73 12.51 6.44 -1.53
CA ARG A 73 11.36 6.16 -2.40
C ARG A 73 10.90 4.71 -2.28
N ASN A 74 11.82 3.77 -2.49
CA ASN A 74 11.49 2.34 -2.52
C ASN A 74 11.11 1.82 -1.13
N ASN A 75 11.91 2.10 -0.12
CA ASN A 75 11.70 1.52 1.20
C ASN A 75 10.69 2.33 2.04
N GLY A 76 10.66 3.65 1.89
CA GLY A 76 9.62 4.51 2.48
C GLY A 76 8.25 4.23 1.85
N GLY A 77 8.18 4.10 0.52
CA GLY A 77 6.97 3.67 -0.18
C GLY A 77 6.51 2.29 0.29
N GLY A 78 7.43 1.32 0.35
CA GLY A 78 7.12 -0.02 0.85
C GLY A 78 6.58 0.00 2.28
N HIS A 79 7.22 0.73 3.18
CA HIS A 79 6.74 0.85 4.55
C HIS A 79 5.35 1.53 4.65
N ALA A 80 5.14 2.64 3.94
CA ALA A 80 3.85 3.34 3.93
C ALA A 80 2.72 2.48 3.33
N ASN A 81 2.97 1.87 2.16
CA ASN A 81 1.99 1.04 1.45
C ASN A 81 1.54 -0.15 2.31
N HIS A 82 2.48 -0.88 2.93
CA HIS A 82 2.16 -2.04 3.76
C HIS A 82 1.50 -1.64 5.08
N SER A 83 1.92 -0.51 5.70
CA SER A 83 1.26 0.02 6.91
C SER A 83 -0.21 0.37 6.64
N PHE A 84 -0.52 0.89 5.47
CA PHE A 84 -1.88 1.14 5.01
C PHE A 84 -2.62 -0.17 4.71
N PHE A 85 -1.98 -1.10 3.98
CA PHE A 85 -2.56 -2.37 3.54
C PHE A 85 -3.08 -3.22 4.70
N TRP A 86 -2.31 -3.35 5.80
CA TRP A 86 -2.75 -4.09 6.96
C TRP A 86 -4.01 -3.51 7.61
N LYS A 87 -4.20 -2.21 7.55
CA LYS A 87 -5.35 -1.51 8.17
C LYS A 87 -6.63 -1.63 7.37
N ILE A 88 -6.54 -1.76 6.05
CA ILE A 88 -7.71 -1.84 5.17
C ILE A 88 -8.27 -3.26 5.02
N MET A 89 -7.56 -4.27 5.52
CA MET A 89 -8.03 -5.66 5.56
C MET A 89 -8.48 -6.05 6.97
N GLY A 90 -9.33 -7.08 7.06
CA GLY A 90 -9.76 -7.64 8.33
C GLY A 90 -10.76 -8.77 8.16
N LYS A 91 -10.82 -9.67 9.15
CA LYS A 91 -11.75 -10.80 9.17
C LYS A 91 -13.19 -10.29 9.08
N GLY A 92 -13.94 -10.79 8.09
CA GLY A 92 -15.35 -10.44 7.90
C GLY A 92 -15.62 -8.98 7.49
N LYS A 93 -14.59 -8.25 7.02
CA LYS A 93 -14.72 -6.86 6.57
C LYS A 93 -15.00 -6.70 5.08
N GLY A 94 -15.05 -7.81 4.33
CA GLY A 94 -15.45 -7.79 2.93
C GLY A 94 -16.92 -7.44 2.73
N GLY A 95 -17.28 -7.24 1.46
CA GLY A 95 -18.67 -6.94 1.05
C GLY A 95 -18.79 -5.59 0.35
N GLU A 96 -20.03 -5.15 0.18
CA GLU A 96 -20.31 -3.89 -0.51
C GLU A 96 -19.93 -2.67 0.36
N PRO A 97 -19.42 -1.59 -0.25
CA PRO A 97 -19.19 -0.34 0.45
C PRO A 97 -20.51 0.26 0.96
N LYS A 98 -20.42 1.08 2.00
CA LYS A 98 -21.59 1.73 2.63
C LYS A 98 -21.41 3.25 2.70
N GLY A 99 -22.51 3.95 2.89
CA GLY A 99 -22.52 5.40 3.10
C GLY A 99 -21.88 6.15 1.93
N LYS A 100 -21.22 7.25 2.23
CA LYS A 100 -20.66 8.15 1.22
C LYS A 100 -19.72 7.45 0.23
N LEU A 101 -18.95 6.45 0.65
CA LEU A 101 -18.06 5.72 -0.27
C LEU A 101 -18.86 4.93 -1.31
N ALA A 102 -20.00 4.33 -0.93
CA ALA A 102 -20.88 3.65 -1.88
C ALA A 102 -21.45 4.63 -2.91
N ASP A 103 -21.88 5.81 -2.46
CA ASP A 103 -22.43 6.86 -3.33
C ASP A 103 -21.36 7.38 -4.28
N ASP A 104 -20.16 7.65 -3.80
CA ASP A 104 -19.02 8.11 -4.60
C ASP A 104 -18.59 7.07 -5.64
N ILE A 105 -18.58 5.77 -5.28
CA ILE A 105 -18.29 4.66 -6.20
C ILE A 105 -19.37 4.57 -7.29
N LYS A 106 -20.64 4.62 -6.90
CA LYS A 106 -21.76 4.56 -7.85
C LYS A 106 -21.74 5.74 -8.81
N SER A 107 -21.52 6.95 -8.31
CA SER A 107 -21.48 8.15 -9.14
C SER A 107 -20.27 8.18 -10.08
N THR A 108 -19.13 7.63 -9.66
CA THR A 108 -17.88 7.66 -10.45
C THR A 108 -17.81 6.50 -11.45
N PHE A 109 -18.20 5.31 -11.04
CA PHE A 109 -18.00 4.07 -11.81
C PHE A 109 -19.29 3.46 -12.36
N GLY A 110 -20.46 3.93 -11.94
CA GLY A 110 -21.79 3.42 -12.34
C GLY A 110 -22.36 2.40 -11.36
N SER A 111 -21.57 1.42 -10.92
CA SER A 111 -21.95 0.42 -9.93
C SER A 111 -20.73 -0.11 -9.18
N PHE A 112 -20.97 -0.86 -8.10
CA PHE A 112 -19.91 -1.56 -7.38
C PHE A 112 -19.27 -2.66 -8.24
N ASP A 113 -20.06 -3.35 -9.06
CA ASP A 113 -19.53 -4.37 -9.98
C ASP A 113 -18.63 -3.75 -11.05
N GLN A 114 -19.04 -2.65 -11.66
CA GLN A 114 -18.17 -1.92 -12.61
C GLN A 114 -16.90 -1.38 -11.96
N PHE A 115 -16.98 -0.95 -10.70
CA PHE A 115 -15.79 -0.60 -9.92
C PHE A 115 -14.86 -1.80 -9.76
N LYS A 116 -15.39 -2.97 -9.34
CA LYS A 116 -14.59 -4.20 -9.18
C LYS A 116 -13.90 -4.63 -10.48
N GLU A 117 -14.62 -4.59 -11.59
CA GLU A 117 -14.06 -4.90 -12.91
C GLU A 117 -12.89 -3.98 -13.27
N LYS A 118 -13.09 -2.66 -13.13
CA LYS A 118 -12.04 -1.67 -13.42
C LYS A 118 -10.84 -1.79 -12.47
N PHE A 119 -11.10 -2.03 -11.18
CA PHE A 119 -10.05 -2.19 -10.18
C PHE A 119 -9.24 -3.46 -10.42
N SER A 120 -9.91 -4.57 -10.73
CA SER A 120 -9.25 -5.82 -11.11
C SER A 120 -8.44 -5.68 -12.39
N ALA A 121 -8.98 -5.00 -13.40
CA ALA A 121 -8.26 -4.72 -14.64
C ALA A 121 -6.99 -3.88 -14.40
N ALA A 122 -7.02 -2.93 -13.48
CA ALA A 122 -5.84 -2.15 -13.11
C ALA A 122 -4.75 -3.02 -12.43
N GLY A 123 -5.16 -3.98 -11.60
CA GLY A 123 -4.25 -4.96 -10.99
C GLY A 123 -3.64 -5.92 -12.00
N VAL A 124 -4.48 -6.57 -12.82
CA VAL A 124 -4.04 -7.51 -13.87
C VAL A 124 -3.17 -6.81 -14.92
N GLY A 125 -3.54 -5.59 -15.30
CA GLY A 125 -2.79 -4.78 -16.27
C GLY A 125 -1.47 -4.22 -15.74
N ARG A 126 -1.19 -4.32 -14.43
CA ARG A 126 0.09 -3.89 -13.88
C ARG A 126 1.19 -4.88 -14.28
N PHE A 127 1.94 -4.56 -15.32
CA PHE A 127 3.06 -5.36 -15.78
C PHE A 127 4.23 -5.28 -14.80
N GLY A 128 4.65 -6.42 -14.24
CA GLY A 128 5.65 -6.50 -13.18
C GLY A 128 5.10 -6.15 -11.80
N SER A 129 5.99 -6.01 -10.83
CA SER A 129 5.63 -5.70 -9.45
C SER A 129 5.00 -4.32 -9.30
N GLY A 130 4.03 -4.20 -8.43
CA GLY A 130 3.38 -2.92 -8.15
C GLY A 130 2.09 -3.07 -7.36
N TRP A 131 1.24 -2.06 -7.46
CA TRP A 131 -0.01 -1.95 -6.73
C TRP A 131 -1.12 -1.43 -7.64
N ALA A 132 -2.36 -1.83 -7.39
CA ALA A 132 -3.55 -1.14 -7.88
C ALA A 132 -4.22 -0.39 -6.73
N TRP A 133 -4.73 0.80 -7.01
CA TRP A 133 -5.26 1.72 -6.02
C TRP A 133 -6.61 2.30 -6.41
N LEU A 134 -7.49 2.46 -5.43
CA LEU A 134 -8.55 3.46 -5.46
C LEU A 134 -8.03 4.68 -4.69
N ILE A 135 -7.97 5.83 -5.34
CA ILE A 135 -7.48 7.08 -4.75
C ILE A 135 -8.57 8.16 -4.75
N LYS A 136 -8.38 9.15 -3.89
CA LYS A 136 -9.11 10.40 -3.95
C LYS A 136 -8.18 11.50 -4.46
N LYS A 137 -8.52 12.07 -5.62
CA LYS A 137 -7.78 13.12 -6.30
C LYS A 137 -8.71 14.29 -6.60
N GLY A 138 -8.40 15.49 -6.08
CA GLY A 138 -9.24 16.66 -6.29
C GLY A 138 -10.72 16.46 -5.87
N GLY A 139 -10.96 15.65 -4.83
CA GLY A 139 -12.31 15.33 -4.34
C GLY A 139 -13.03 14.19 -5.07
N LYS A 140 -12.49 13.67 -6.16
CA LYS A 140 -13.07 12.58 -6.97
C LYS A 140 -12.31 11.26 -6.76
N LEU A 141 -13.02 10.14 -6.95
CA LEU A 141 -12.41 8.82 -6.95
C LEU A 141 -11.78 8.52 -8.32
N GLU A 142 -10.59 7.88 -8.29
CA GLU A 142 -9.89 7.45 -9.48
C GLU A 142 -9.21 6.09 -9.20
N ILE A 143 -9.16 5.20 -10.19
CA ILE A 143 -8.41 3.94 -10.13
C ILE A 143 -7.10 4.15 -10.88
N ILE A 144 -5.98 3.85 -10.21
CA ILE A 144 -4.64 3.91 -10.79
C ILE A 144 -3.85 2.65 -10.47
N SER A 145 -2.74 2.44 -11.17
CA SER A 145 -1.71 1.48 -10.75
C SER A 145 -0.36 2.18 -10.64
N THR A 146 0.47 1.72 -9.70
CA THR A 146 1.83 2.22 -9.50
C THR A 146 2.85 1.10 -9.59
N PRO A 147 4.08 1.35 -10.13
CA PRO A 147 5.13 0.35 -10.19
C PRO A 147 5.81 0.19 -8.82
N ASN A 148 6.38 -1.01 -8.60
CA ASN A 148 7.21 -1.30 -7.44
C ASN A 148 6.54 -0.91 -6.11
N GLN A 149 7.16 -0.06 -5.32
CA GLN A 149 6.62 0.46 -4.06
C GLN A 149 6.24 1.95 -4.14
N ASP A 150 6.07 2.48 -5.35
CA ASP A 150 5.55 3.84 -5.52
C ASP A 150 4.15 3.96 -4.89
N SER A 151 3.98 5.00 -4.11
CA SER A 151 2.74 5.29 -3.39
C SER A 151 1.99 6.46 -4.04
N PRO A 152 0.64 6.43 -4.08
CA PRO A 152 -0.14 7.61 -4.48
C PRO A 152 0.19 8.87 -3.68
N LEU A 153 0.69 8.72 -2.45
CA LEU A 153 1.12 9.84 -1.61
C LEU A 153 2.24 10.67 -2.23
N MET A 154 3.10 10.05 -3.05
CA MET A 154 4.21 10.73 -3.75
C MET A 154 3.72 11.76 -4.76
N ASP A 155 2.50 11.57 -5.28
CA ASP A 155 1.82 12.49 -6.22
C ASP A 155 0.75 13.35 -5.52
N GLY A 156 0.76 13.39 -4.19
CA GLY A 156 -0.18 14.16 -3.38
C GLY A 156 -1.62 13.59 -3.33
N ASN A 157 -1.82 12.34 -3.77
CA ASN A 157 -3.13 11.69 -3.78
C ASN A 157 -3.37 10.89 -2.50
N ALA A 158 -4.61 10.81 -2.05
CA ALA A 158 -5.00 10.04 -0.87
C ALA A 158 -5.44 8.63 -1.27
N PRO A 159 -4.76 7.54 -0.82
CA PRO A 159 -5.21 6.18 -1.03
C PRO A 159 -6.48 5.90 -0.20
N VAL A 160 -7.46 5.25 -0.81
CA VAL A 160 -8.71 4.78 -0.20
C VAL A 160 -8.71 3.27 -0.07
N LEU A 161 -8.25 2.57 -1.10
CA LEU A 161 -8.09 1.12 -1.16
C LEU A 161 -6.83 0.81 -1.96
N GLY A 162 -6.14 -0.27 -1.64
CA GLY A 162 -4.99 -0.75 -2.39
C GLY A 162 -4.90 -2.26 -2.39
N VAL A 163 -4.37 -2.84 -3.46
CA VAL A 163 -4.00 -4.25 -3.55
C VAL A 163 -2.57 -4.37 -4.04
N ASP A 164 -1.80 -5.18 -3.31
CA ASP A 164 -0.43 -5.55 -3.66
C ASP A 164 -0.47 -6.63 -4.74
N VAL A 165 0.14 -6.34 -5.90
CA VAL A 165 0.25 -7.30 -7.01
C VAL A 165 1.69 -7.82 -7.18
N TRP A 166 2.56 -7.62 -6.21
CA TRP A 166 3.81 -8.34 -6.11
C TRP A 166 3.55 -9.83 -5.90
N GLU A 167 4.30 -10.71 -6.54
CA GLU A 167 4.12 -12.17 -6.41
C GLU A 167 4.21 -12.66 -4.96
N HIS A 168 5.02 -12.05 -4.12
CA HIS A 168 5.12 -12.39 -2.71
C HIS A 168 3.80 -12.24 -1.91
N ALA A 169 2.85 -11.46 -2.43
CA ALA A 169 1.56 -11.24 -1.78
C ALA A 169 0.58 -12.40 -1.99
N TYR A 170 0.79 -13.27 -3.00
CA TYR A 170 -0.19 -14.29 -3.37
C TYR A 170 0.38 -15.63 -3.83
N TYR A 171 1.66 -15.71 -4.23
CA TYR A 171 2.20 -16.85 -4.99
C TYR A 171 2.13 -18.18 -4.25
N LEU A 172 2.23 -18.20 -2.91
CA LEU A 172 2.18 -19.46 -2.16
C LEU A 172 0.83 -20.18 -2.29
N ASN A 173 -0.25 -19.44 -2.47
CA ASN A 173 -1.60 -19.99 -2.58
C ASN A 173 -2.19 -19.88 -4.01
N TYR A 174 -1.74 -18.94 -4.81
CA TYR A 174 -2.23 -18.67 -6.17
C TYR A 174 -1.07 -18.68 -7.17
N GLN A 175 -0.59 -19.85 -7.49
CA GLN A 175 0.52 -20.05 -8.45
C GLN A 175 0.08 -19.82 -9.90
#